data_2967248ac0108c62a93550ca97087d22
#
_entry.id   2967248ac0108c62a93550ca97087d22
#
_cell.length_a   1.000
_cell.length_b   1.000
_cell.length_c   1.000
_cell.angle_alpha   90.00
_cell.angle_beta   90.00
_cell.angle_gamma   90.00
#
_symmetry.space_group_name_H-M   'P 1'
#
loop_
_entity.id
_entity.type
_entity.pdbx_description
1 polymer ?
#
loop_
_entity_poly.entity_id
_entity_poly.type
_entity_poly.pdbx_seq_one_letter_code
_entity_poly.pdbx_strand_id
1 'polypeptide(L)'
;MNDRLEPRIRILLGSSIAIGPGKAALLAAIGETGSIAAAGRRMGMSYRRAWVLTKTMNACFREPLVEAAKGGIGGGGARLTPMGREVLALYRAMEDHAATAVLQDMAKLRALMVDQPPEDCLLGLTLGTGLA
;
A
#
# COMPACT_ATOMS: atom_id res chain seq x y z
N MET A 1 -12.69 -2.42 18.33
CA MET A 1 -12.57 -3.45 17.29
C MET A 1 -13.16 -2.94 15.99
N ASN A 2 -12.44 -3.11 14.91
CA ASN A 2 -12.89 -2.61 13.62
C ASN A 2 -13.67 -3.69 12.88
N ASP A 3 -14.98 -3.55 12.85
CA ASP A 3 -15.88 -4.45 12.12
C ASP A 3 -16.35 -3.85 10.79
N ARG A 4 -15.73 -2.76 10.40
CA ARG A 4 -16.09 -2.01 9.21
C ARG A 4 -15.50 -2.64 7.96
N LEU A 5 -16.32 -2.76 6.92
CA LEU A 5 -15.82 -3.24 5.63
C LEU A 5 -15.07 -2.14 4.91
N GLU A 6 -13.93 -2.52 4.34
CA GLU A 6 -13.11 -1.59 3.56
C GLU A 6 -12.77 -2.19 2.21
N PRO A 7 -13.15 -1.55 1.10
CA PRO A 7 -12.71 -2.02 -0.20
C PRO A 7 -11.23 -1.68 -0.40
N ARG A 8 -10.48 -2.63 -0.91
CA ARG A 8 -9.07 -2.44 -1.21
C ARG A 8 -8.83 -2.75 -2.68
N ILE A 9 -8.03 -1.93 -3.34
CA ILE A 9 -7.80 -2.04 -4.77
C ILE A 9 -6.34 -2.37 -5.02
N ARG A 10 -6.10 -3.39 -5.83
CA ARG A 10 -4.77 -3.71 -6.35
C ARG A 10 -4.80 -3.51 -7.85
N ILE A 11 -3.84 -2.76 -8.34
CA ILE A 11 -3.71 -2.50 -9.77
C ILE A 11 -2.57 -3.35 -10.28
N LEU A 12 -2.89 -4.28 -11.17
CA LEU A 12 -1.92 -5.17 -11.76
C LEU A 12 -1.57 -4.74 -13.17
N LEU A 13 -0.28 -4.78 -13.47
CA LEU A 13 0.22 -4.64 -14.82
C LEU A 13 0.75 -6.03 -15.20
N GLY A 14 -0.02 -6.77 -16.00
CA GLY A 14 0.28 -8.18 -16.20
C GLY A 14 0.16 -8.94 -14.90
N SER A 15 1.21 -9.67 -14.54
CA SER A 15 1.25 -10.44 -13.29
C SER A 15 1.84 -9.65 -12.11
N SER A 16 2.32 -8.44 -12.36
CA SER A 16 2.94 -7.62 -11.32
C SER A 16 1.94 -6.67 -10.70
N ILE A 17 1.99 -6.52 -9.38
CA ILE A 17 1.18 -5.51 -8.71
C ILE A 17 1.90 -4.18 -8.84
N ALA A 18 1.37 -3.30 -9.68
CA ALA A 18 1.96 -1.98 -9.89
C ALA A 18 1.79 -1.12 -8.65
N ILE A 19 0.59 -1.09 -8.10
CA ILE A 19 0.30 -0.37 -6.86
C ILE A 19 -0.91 -1.01 -6.18
N GLY A 20 -0.93 -0.96 -4.88
CA GLY A 20 -2.02 -1.45 -4.05
C GLY A 20 -1.92 -0.79 -2.68
N PRO A 21 -2.73 -1.23 -1.70
CA PRO A 21 -2.74 -0.59 -0.39
C PRO A 21 -1.37 -0.54 0.27
N GLY A 22 -0.62 -1.64 0.23
CA GLY A 22 0.70 -1.71 0.85
C GLY A 22 1.72 -0.81 0.17
N LYS A 23 1.79 -0.87 -1.15
CA LYS A 23 2.73 -0.05 -1.92
C LYS A 23 2.38 1.44 -1.82
N ALA A 24 1.09 1.76 -1.82
CA ALA A 24 0.67 3.16 -1.65
C ALA A 24 1.05 3.69 -0.27
N ALA A 25 0.86 2.88 0.77
CA ALA A 25 1.26 3.26 2.13
C ALA A 25 2.77 3.43 2.23
N LEU A 26 3.54 2.55 1.60
CA LEU A 26 5.00 2.68 1.56
C LEU A 26 5.42 3.95 0.84
N LEU A 27 4.81 4.23 -0.30
CA LEU A 27 5.09 5.44 -1.08
C LEU A 27 4.83 6.69 -0.24
N ALA A 28 3.68 6.74 0.45
CA ALA A 28 3.35 7.84 1.32
C ALA A 28 4.36 7.99 2.46
N ALA A 29 4.75 6.86 3.07
CA ALA A 29 5.72 6.88 4.17
C ALA A 29 7.10 7.38 3.71
N ILE A 30 7.52 7.00 2.50
CA ILE A 30 8.78 7.52 1.94
C ILE A 30 8.70 9.03 1.76
N GLY A 31 7.56 9.53 1.25
CA GLY A 31 7.37 10.96 1.08
C GLY A 31 7.41 11.73 2.40
N GLU A 32 6.87 11.13 3.45
CA GLU A 32 6.81 11.76 4.77
C GLU A 32 8.12 11.68 5.55
N THR A 33 8.81 10.55 5.45
CA THR A 33 10.03 10.32 6.23
C THR A 33 11.30 10.76 5.51
N GLY A 34 11.27 10.81 4.20
CA GLY A 34 12.45 11.10 3.41
C GLY A 34 13.45 9.95 3.32
N SER A 35 13.03 8.73 3.63
CA SER A 35 13.95 7.59 3.73
C SER A 35 13.20 6.28 3.51
N ILE A 36 13.72 5.39 2.65
CA ILE A 36 13.17 4.05 2.47
C ILE A 36 13.30 3.24 3.76
N ALA A 37 14.44 3.38 4.46
CA ALA A 37 14.66 2.67 5.71
C ALA A 37 13.64 3.08 6.79
N ALA A 38 13.42 4.39 6.95
CA ALA A 38 12.48 4.89 7.94
C ALA A 38 11.04 4.49 7.59
N ALA A 39 10.69 4.56 6.30
CA ALA A 39 9.38 4.13 5.84
C ALA A 39 9.15 2.64 6.12
N GLY A 40 10.16 1.82 5.84
CA GLY A 40 10.09 0.39 6.13
C GLY A 40 9.86 0.12 7.61
N ARG A 41 10.60 0.81 8.48
CA ARG A 41 10.41 0.68 9.93
C ARG A 41 9.00 1.06 10.34
N ARG A 42 8.48 2.16 9.81
CA ARG A 42 7.11 2.60 10.11
C ARG A 42 6.10 1.53 9.75
N MET A 43 6.34 0.80 8.68
CA MET A 43 5.43 -0.22 8.19
C MET A 43 5.73 -1.61 8.73
N GLY A 44 6.71 -1.75 9.61
CA GLY A 44 7.05 -3.03 10.20
C GLY A 44 7.71 -4.01 9.24
N MET A 45 8.42 -3.51 8.23
CA MET A 45 9.13 -4.37 7.30
C MET A 45 10.62 -4.06 7.30
N SER A 46 11.42 -5.02 6.82
CA SER A 46 12.85 -4.84 6.72
C SER A 46 13.18 -3.80 5.65
N TYR A 47 14.36 -3.20 5.75
CA TYR A 47 14.84 -2.30 4.72
C TYR A 47 14.89 -2.99 3.35
N ARG A 48 15.38 -4.24 3.33
CA ARG A 48 15.46 -4.99 2.07
C ARG A 48 14.09 -5.12 1.41
N ARG A 49 13.08 -5.47 2.19
CA ARG A 49 11.74 -5.60 1.65
C ARG A 49 11.21 -4.26 1.13
N ALA A 50 11.38 -3.21 1.91
CA ALA A 50 10.96 -1.87 1.49
C ALA A 50 11.67 -1.44 0.21
N TRP A 51 12.96 -1.76 0.10
CA TRP A 51 13.76 -1.45 -1.08
C TRP A 51 13.26 -2.23 -2.31
N VAL A 52 13.02 -3.54 -2.15
CA VAL A 52 12.52 -4.38 -3.25
C VAL A 52 11.16 -3.90 -3.73
N LEU A 53 10.26 -3.60 -2.79
CA LEU A 53 8.92 -3.08 -3.16
C LEU A 53 9.02 -1.75 -3.90
N THR A 54 9.92 -0.87 -3.47
CA THR A 54 10.14 0.41 -4.13
C THR A 54 10.66 0.21 -5.55
N LYS A 55 11.63 -0.68 -5.72
CA LYS A 55 12.18 -0.97 -7.05
C LYS A 55 11.15 -1.59 -7.98
N THR A 56 10.35 -2.52 -7.46
CA THR A 56 9.29 -3.14 -8.26
C THR A 56 8.25 -2.11 -8.70
N MET A 57 7.88 -1.23 -7.77
CA MET A 57 6.94 -0.17 -8.07
C MET A 57 7.50 0.78 -9.14
N ASN A 58 8.75 1.22 -8.98
CA ASN A 58 9.39 2.09 -9.98
C ASN A 58 9.40 1.45 -11.37
N ALA A 59 9.60 0.14 -11.44
CA ALA A 59 9.69 -0.56 -12.71
C ALA A 59 8.35 -0.62 -13.46
N CYS A 60 7.23 -0.41 -12.77
CA CYS A 60 5.91 -0.49 -13.39
C CYS A 60 5.46 0.82 -14.04
N PHE A 61 6.20 1.91 -13.86
CA PHE A 61 5.80 3.22 -14.38
C PHE A 61 6.85 3.74 -15.35
N ARG A 62 6.46 4.71 -16.17
CA ARG A 62 7.35 5.27 -17.19
C ARG A 62 8.55 5.99 -16.60
N GLU A 63 8.36 6.56 -15.41
CA GLU A 63 9.41 7.20 -14.65
C GLU A 63 9.39 6.65 -13.23
N PRO A 64 10.51 6.66 -12.51
CA PRO A 64 10.50 6.20 -11.14
C PRO A 64 9.56 7.04 -10.29
N LEU A 65 8.93 6.42 -9.33
CA LEU A 65 8.07 7.10 -8.36
C LEU A 65 8.88 7.64 -7.19
N VAL A 66 10.01 7.00 -6.92
CA VAL A 66 10.91 7.33 -5.82
C VAL A 66 12.32 7.45 -6.38
N GLU A 67 13.02 8.50 -6.00
CA GLU A 67 14.42 8.71 -6.38
C GLU A 67 15.26 8.98 -5.16
N ALA A 68 16.56 8.73 -5.28
CA ALA A 68 17.51 9.06 -4.23
C ALA A 68 17.52 10.57 -4.03
N ALA A 69 17.58 11.00 -2.79
CA ALA A 69 17.73 12.38 -2.43
C ALA A 69 19.00 12.52 -1.62
N LYS A 70 19.67 13.67 -1.72
CA LYS A 70 20.78 13.93 -0.83
C LYS A 70 20.22 14.03 0.56
N GLY A 71 20.54 12.99 1.37
CA GLY A 71 20.09 12.95 2.73
C GLY A 71 20.74 14.05 3.53
N GLY A 72 20.12 14.40 4.62
CA GLY A 72 20.75 15.24 5.58
C GLY A 72 21.79 14.44 6.36
N ILE A 73 21.67 14.45 7.65
CA ILE A 73 22.58 13.73 8.54
C ILE A 73 22.53 12.23 8.24
N GLY A 74 23.65 11.64 7.98
CA GLY A 74 23.76 10.21 7.73
C GLY A 74 23.74 9.80 6.27
N GLY A 75 23.66 10.73 5.34
CA GLY A 75 23.76 10.41 3.92
C GLY A 75 22.42 9.98 3.33
N GLY A 76 22.34 9.01 2.55
CA GLY A 76 21.23 8.56 1.74
C GLY A 76 19.81 8.89 2.18
N GLY A 77 19.06 9.49 1.32
CA GLY A 77 17.63 9.74 1.50
C GLY A 77 16.89 9.37 0.24
N ALA A 78 15.58 9.53 0.31
CA ALA A 78 14.70 9.25 -0.81
C ALA A 78 13.55 10.26 -0.81
N ARG A 79 13.04 10.52 -1.99
CA ARG A 79 11.90 11.42 -2.13
C ARG A 79 11.00 10.94 -3.24
N LEU A 80 9.75 11.36 -3.21
CA LEU A 80 8.84 11.11 -4.31
C LEU A 80 9.19 12.02 -5.47
N THR A 81 9.17 11.44 -6.67
CA THR A 81 9.25 12.24 -7.89
C THR A 81 7.90 12.93 -8.13
N PRO A 82 7.81 13.87 -9.07
CA PRO A 82 6.51 14.39 -9.48
C PRO A 82 5.55 13.29 -9.88
N MET A 83 6.03 12.27 -10.61
CA MET A 83 5.20 11.12 -10.98
C MET A 83 4.78 10.32 -9.74
N GLY A 84 5.67 10.15 -8.77
CA GLY A 84 5.31 9.48 -7.52
C GLY A 84 4.18 10.17 -6.77
N ARG A 85 4.24 11.49 -6.70
CA ARG A 85 3.17 12.26 -6.07
C ARG A 85 1.85 12.15 -6.84
N GLU A 86 1.93 12.19 -8.17
CA GLU A 86 0.75 12.08 -9.01
C GLU A 86 0.11 10.70 -8.89
N VAL A 87 0.92 9.64 -8.93
CA VAL A 87 0.42 8.26 -8.80
C VAL A 87 -0.23 8.06 -7.44
N LEU A 88 0.39 8.55 -6.36
CA LEU A 88 -0.18 8.40 -5.03
C LEU A 88 -1.52 9.13 -4.91
N ALA A 89 -1.59 10.36 -5.40
CA ALA A 89 -2.83 11.13 -5.37
C ALA A 89 -3.92 10.46 -6.19
N LEU A 90 -3.56 9.96 -7.37
CA LEU A 90 -4.51 9.28 -8.24
C LEU A 90 -5.01 7.98 -7.61
N TYR A 91 -4.13 7.21 -7.02
CA TYR A 91 -4.51 5.97 -6.34
C TYR A 91 -5.50 6.24 -5.20
N ARG A 92 -5.24 7.26 -4.40
CA ARG A 92 -6.14 7.64 -3.31
C ARG A 92 -7.50 8.11 -3.80
N ALA A 93 -7.51 8.84 -4.92
CA ALA A 93 -8.77 9.24 -5.54
C ALA A 93 -9.54 8.02 -6.03
N MET A 94 -8.84 7.03 -6.60
CA MET A 94 -9.47 5.78 -7.04
C MET A 94 -10.08 5.02 -5.87
N GLU A 95 -9.39 4.98 -4.73
CA GLU A 95 -9.96 4.34 -3.54
C GLU A 95 -11.25 5.01 -3.09
N ASP A 96 -11.26 6.34 -3.08
CA ASP A 96 -12.44 7.10 -2.68
C ASP A 96 -13.60 6.88 -3.65
N HIS A 97 -13.31 6.90 -4.93
CA HIS A 97 -14.35 6.66 -5.96
C HIS A 97 -14.91 5.25 -5.85
N ALA A 98 -14.03 4.27 -5.66
CA ALA A 98 -14.46 2.88 -5.53
C ALA A 98 -15.32 2.69 -4.29
N ALA A 99 -14.91 3.26 -3.15
CA ALA A 99 -15.68 3.15 -1.92
C ALA A 99 -17.08 3.71 -2.08
N THR A 100 -17.20 4.85 -2.77
CA THR A 100 -18.50 5.45 -3.04
C THR A 100 -19.34 4.59 -3.98
N ALA A 101 -18.71 4.08 -5.03
CA ALA A 101 -19.41 3.29 -6.05
C ALA A 101 -19.98 1.99 -5.51
N VAL A 102 -19.30 1.37 -4.54
CA VAL A 102 -19.72 0.07 -4.00
C VAL A 102 -20.45 0.18 -2.66
N LEU A 103 -20.77 1.38 -2.23
CA LEU A 103 -21.33 1.61 -0.89
C LEU A 103 -22.58 0.77 -0.61
N GLN A 104 -23.51 0.74 -1.55
CA GLN A 104 -24.75 -0.03 -1.38
C GLN A 104 -24.49 -1.54 -1.39
N ASP A 105 -23.64 -2.00 -2.29
CA ASP A 105 -23.26 -3.41 -2.35
C ASP A 105 -22.56 -3.84 -1.07
N MET A 106 -21.71 -2.98 -0.51
CA MET A 106 -21.03 -3.25 0.75
C MET A 106 -22.02 -3.40 1.89
N ALA A 107 -23.05 -2.57 1.92
CA ALA A 107 -24.11 -2.69 2.95
C ALA A 107 -24.82 -4.03 2.83
N LYS A 108 -25.14 -4.45 1.61
CA LYS A 108 -25.78 -5.75 1.38
C LYS A 108 -24.85 -6.89 1.79
N LEU A 109 -23.59 -6.80 1.45
CA LEU A 109 -22.62 -7.81 1.81
C LEU A 109 -22.45 -7.89 3.33
N ARG A 110 -22.39 -6.73 4.00
CA ARG A 110 -22.26 -6.69 5.46
C ARG A 110 -23.41 -7.41 6.15
N ALA A 111 -24.61 -7.28 5.63
CA ALA A 111 -25.79 -7.95 6.18
C ALA A 111 -25.69 -9.47 6.10
N LEU A 112 -24.87 -10.00 5.21
CA LEU A 112 -24.68 -11.44 5.04
C LEU A 112 -23.51 -11.98 5.86
N MET A 113 -22.75 -11.11 6.49
CA MET A 113 -21.59 -11.50 7.28
C MET A 113 -21.93 -11.67 8.74
N VAL A 114 -21.04 -12.32 9.47
CA VAL A 114 -21.17 -12.45 10.92
C VAL A 114 -20.95 -11.08 11.58
N ASP A 115 -21.47 -10.91 12.79
CA ASP A 115 -21.40 -9.63 13.50
C ASP A 115 -20.01 -9.29 13.96
N GLN A 116 -19.21 -10.29 14.32
CA GLN A 116 -17.86 -10.11 14.83
C GLN A 116 -16.87 -10.78 13.91
N PRO A 117 -15.77 -10.11 13.55
CA PRO A 117 -14.75 -10.78 12.77
C PRO A 117 -14.13 -11.93 13.55
N PRO A 118 -13.68 -13.01 12.85
CA PRO A 118 -12.98 -14.10 13.52
C PRO A 118 -11.66 -13.64 14.10
N GLU A 119 -11.10 -14.42 15.02
CA GLU A 119 -9.80 -14.10 15.60
C GLU A 119 -8.69 -14.24 14.58
N ASP A 120 -8.19 -13.12 14.14
CA ASP A 120 -7.23 -13.07 13.05
C ASP A 120 -5.92 -13.82 13.31
N CYS A 121 -5.46 -13.80 14.56
CA CYS A 121 -4.18 -14.42 14.85
C CYS A 121 -4.17 -15.92 14.59
N LEU A 122 -5.28 -16.61 14.87
CA LEU A 122 -5.38 -18.05 14.62
C LEU A 122 -5.53 -18.34 13.14
N LEU A 123 -6.40 -17.59 12.48
CA LEU A 123 -6.66 -17.80 11.07
C LEU A 123 -5.50 -17.35 10.19
N GLY A 124 -4.83 -16.29 10.59
CA GLY A 124 -3.66 -15.80 9.88
C GLY A 124 -2.54 -16.82 9.82
N LEU A 125 -2.29 -17.52 10.91
CA LEU A 125 -1.28 -18.56 10.95
C LEU A 125 -1.65 -19.76 10.08
N THR A 126 -2.93 -20.05 9.96
CA THR A 126 -3.42 -21.20 9.23
C THR A 126 -3.56 -20.94 7.74
N LEU A 127 -4.04 -19.76 7.38
CA LEU A 127 -4.44 -19.45 6.01
C LEU A 127 -3.53 -18.48 5.29
N GLY A 128 -2.73 -17.75 6.03
CA GLY A 128 -1.99 -16.61 5.48
C GLY A 128 -1.00 -16.96 4.39
N THR A 129 -0.50 -18.16 4.38
CA THR A 129 0.49 -18.55 3.39
C THR A 129 -0.10 -18.98 2.07
N GLY A 130 -1.38 -19.32 2.05
CA GLY A 130 -2.00 -19.84 0.84
C GLY A 130 -2.97 -18.93 0.14
N LEU A 131 -3.35 -17.82 0.78
CA LEU A 131 -4.47 -17.00 0.31
C LEU A 131 -4.10 -15.55 0.07
N ALA A 132 -2.89 -15.32 -0.30
CA ALA A 132 -2.45 -13.96 -0.57
C ALA A 132 -3.24 -13.27 -1.67
#